data_a92e45eda7b69e50bb8006fd15c6a9ed
#
_entry.id   a92e45eda7b69e50bb8006fd15c6a9ed
#
_cell.length_a   1.000
_cell.length_b   1.000
_cell.length_c   1.000
_cell.angle_alpha   90.00
_cell.angle_beta   90.00
_cell.angle_gamma   90.00
#
_symmetry.space_group_name_H-M   'P 1'
#
loop_
_entity.id
_entity.type
_entity.pdbx_description
1 polymer ?
#
loop_
_entity_poly.entity_id
_entity_poly.type
_entity_poly.pdbx_seq_one_letter_code
_entity_poly.pdbx_strand_id
1 'polypeptide(L)'
;MNNKRFKMFFSIILIVIILAMTGFYIFKKLSLNPNSIGDEYVPQAEISDEQFRRTIVKLYFKEINSNNLKYESRSIDSKELLSNPYLALINLLLSGPSIEGLEKIIPDGTTVNSAKIDGNKVTIDLSSSFISSTSDVNIASNMVYSIVNTLTELTEVVKYVRLFGIPDSNFKVDL
;
A
#
# COMPACT_ATOMS: atom_id res chain seq x y z
N MET A 1 -66.23 56.88 -11.21
CA MET A 1 -64.95 56.17 -11.25
C MET A 1 -65.25 54.68 -11.65
N ASN A 2 -64.70 54.19 -12.74
CA ASN A 2 -65.22 53.04 -13.44
C ASN A 2 -65.01 51.73 -12.65
N ASN A 3 -66.03 51.12 -12.12
CA ASN A 3 -66.01 49.94 -11.23
C ASN A 3 -65.18 48.71 -11.86
N LYS A 4 -65.07 48.69 -13.18
CA LYS A 4 -64.29 47.66 -13.86
C LYS A 4 -62.78 47.81 -13.67
N ARG A 5 -62.27 49.05 -13.73
CA ARG A 5 -60.84 49.34 -13.53
C ARG A 5 -60.43 49.10 -12.06
N PHE A 6 -61.30 49.43 -11.13
CA PHE A 6 -61.08 49.20 -9.71
C PHE A 6 -61.01 47.70 -9.38
N LYS A 7 -61.92 46.90 -9.92
CA LYS A 7 -61.92 45.44 -9.78
C LYS A 7 -60.68 44.80 -10.39
N MET A 8 -60.23 45.33 -11.54
CA MET A 8 -59.05 44.84 -12.22
C MET A 8 -57.75 45.13 -11.41
N PHE A 9 -57.63 46.34 -10.85
CA PHE A 9 -56.56 46.72 -9.94
C PHE A 9 -56.52 45.83 -8.68
N PHE A 10 -57.66 45.54 -8.11
CA PHE A 10 -57.79 44.74 -6.89
C PHE A 10 -57.41 43.26 -7.19
N SER A 11 -57.78 42.75 -8.38
CA SER A 11 -57.39 41.41 -8.82
C SER A 11 -55.85 41.25 -9.05
N ILE A 12 -55.25 42.30 -9.62
CA ILE A 12 -53.78 42.28 -9.84
C ILE A 12 -53.04 42.31 -8.50
N ILE A 13 -53.50 43.14 -7.55
CA ILE A 13 -52.87 43.18 -6.19
C ILE A 13 -53.02 41.83 -5.50
N LEU A 14 -54.17 41.19 -5.59
CA LEU A 14 -54.40 39.88 -4.98
C LEU A 14 -53.46 38.82 -5.55
N ILE A 15 -53.24 38.80 -6.88
CA ILE A 15 -52.32 37.88 -7.56
C ILE A 15 -50.86 38.11 -7.09
N VAL A 16 -50.43 39.37 -6.96
CA VAL A 16 -49.08 39.69 -6.49
C VAL A 16 -48.88 39.25 -5.03
N ILE A 17 -49.91 39.41 -4.16
CA ILE A 17 -49.83 38.94 -2.77
C ILE A 17 -49.72 37.40 -2.73
N ILE A 18 -50.49 36.68 -3.54
CA ILE A 18 -50.41 35.20 -3.60
C ILE A 18 -49.03 34.74 -4.09
N LEU A 19 -48.49 35.41 -5.11
CA LEU A 19 -47.13 35.07 -5.62
C LEU A 19 -46.06 35.40 -4.57
N ALA A 20 -46.18 36.49 -3.82
CA ALA A 20 -45.25 36.82 -2.76
C ALA A 20 -45.33 35.82 -1.59
N MET A 21 -46.51 35.37 -1.21
CA MET A 21 -46.69 34.37 -0.16
C MET A 21 -46.18 32.98 -0.57
N THR A 22 -46.42 32.57 -1.84
CA THR A 22 -45.91 31.32 -2.34
C THR A 22 -44.37 31.35 -2.47
N GLY A 23 -43.80 32.44 -2.95
CA GLY A 23 -42.37 32.65 -3.00
C GLY A 23 -41.71 32.61 -1.60
N PHE A 24 -42.33 33.28 -0.63
CA PHE A 24 -41.85 33.27 0.75
C PHE A 24 -41.96 31.88 1.40
N TYR A 25 -43.02 31.13 1.10
CA TYR A 25 -43.20 29.76 1.60
C TYR A 25 -42.16 28.82 1.02
N ILE A 26 -41.87 28.93 -0.28
CA ILE A 26 -40.84 28.15 -0.93
C ILE A 26 -39.44 28.51 -0.39
N PHE A 27 -39.17 29.81 -0.24
CA PHE A 27 -37.92 30.30 0.33
C PHE A 27 -37.73 29.79 1.78
N LYS A 28 -38.78 29.86 2.62
CA LYS A 28 -38.73 29.32 3.97
C LYS A 28 -38.55 27.82 4.01
N LYS A 29 -39.15 27.08 3.06
CA LYS A 29 -39.00 25.62 2.95
C LYS A 29 -37.60 25.22 2.48
N LEU A 30 -37.00 25.98 1.54
CA LEU A 30 -35.60 25.77 1.12
C LEU A 30 -34.61 26.21 2.19
N SER A 31 -34.86 27.32 2.88
CA SER A 31 -33.99 27.83 3.94
C SER A 31 -34.09 27.06 5.26
N LEU A 32 -35.19 26.32 5.48
CA LEU A 32 -35.41 25.49 6.66
C LEU A 32 -35.19 23.99 6.36
N ASN A 33 -34.52 23.65 5.27
CA ASN A 33 -34.02 22.30 5.10
C ASN A 33 -32.70 22.16 5.87
N PRO A 34 -32.72 21.69 7.13
CA PRO A 34 -31.48 21.48 7.88
C PRO A 34 -30.69 20.27 7.37
N ASN A 35 -31.09 19.71 6.23
CA ASN A 35 -30.36 18.66 5.50
C ASN A 35 -29.58 19.21 4.31
N SER A 36 -29.30 20.51 4.27
CA SER A 36 -28.13 20.93 3.54
C SER A 36 -26.93 20.49 4.38
N ILE A 37 -26.44 19.27 4.08
CA ILE A 37 -25.06 18.90 4.24
C ILE A 37 -24.41 19.69 5.39
N GLY A 38 -24.85 19.45 6.61
CA GLY A 38 -23.93 19.46 7.70
C GLY A 38 -22.98 18.34 7.29
N ASP A 39 -21.77 18.67 6.90
CA ASP A 39 -20.68 17.76 7.06
C ASP A 39 -20.85 17.21 8.47
N GLU A 40 -21.51 16.06 8.58
CA GLU A 40 -21.33 15.22 9.72
C GLU A 40 -19.82 14.98 9.68
N TYR A 41 -19.10 15.78 10.47
CA TYR A 41 -17.72 15.53 10.79
C TYR A 41 -17.72 14.14 11.41
N VAL A 42 -17.70 13.14 10.54
CA VAL A 42 -17.28 11.80 10.92
C VAL A 42 -15.85 12.05 11.33
N PRO A 43 -15.50 11.94 12.63
CA PRO A 43 -14.13 12.04 13.03
C PRO A 43 -13.42 10.98 12.20
N GLN A 44 -12.72 11.43 11.16
CA GLN A 44 -11.82 10.57 10.42
C GLN A 44 -10.90 10.06 11.52
N ALA A 45 -10.99 8.76 11.80
CA ALA A 45 -10.18 8.15 12.84
C ALA A 45 -8.79 8.76 12.66
N GLU A 46 -8.33 9.54 13.64
CA GLU A 46 -7.00 10.14 13.58
C GLU A 46 -6.07 8.96 13.39
N ILE A 47 -5.63 8.77 12.13
CA ILE A 47 -4.63 7.78 11.82
C ILE A 47 -3.44 8.26 12.61
N SER A 48 -3.13 7.55 13.69
CA SER A 48 -2.04 7.94 14.58
C SER A 48 -0.78 8.13 13.74
N ASP A 49 0.06 9.09 14.10
CA ASP A 49 1.37 9.32 13.44
C ASP A 49 2.19 8.03 13.31
N GLU A 50 1.95 7.05 14.18
CA GLU A 50 2.53 5.71 14.09
C GLU A 50 1.99 4.89 12.92
N GLN A 51 0.71 5.02 12.53
CA GLN A 51 0.15 4.30 11.39
C GLN A 51 0.70 4.85 10.06
N PHE A 52 0.97 6.15 9.97
CA PHE A 52 1.65 6.75 8.82
C PHE A 52 3.12 6.33 8.69
N ARG A 53 3.72 5.83 9.76
CA ARG A 53 5.13 5.40 9.79
C ARG A 53 5.32 3.95 9.39
N ARG A 54 4.24 3.18 9.18
CA ARG A 54 4.33 1.75 8.89
C ARG A 54 3.85 1.45 7.49
N THR A 55 4.64 0.65 6.79
CA THR A 55 4.34 0.13 5.46
C THR A 55 4.26 -1.39 5.53
N ILE A 56 3.38 -1.99 4.74
CA ILE A 56 3.28 -3.45 4.63
C ILE A 56 4.14 -3.90 3.46
N VAL A 57 5.01 -4.87 3.71
CA VAL A 57 5.86 -5.51 2.71
C VAL A 57 5.54 -7.00 2.64
N LYS A 58 5.81 -7.61 1.49
CA LYS A 58 5.67 -9.06 1.27
C LYS A 58 7.05 -9.70 1.33
N LEU A 59 7.18 -10.74 2.13
CA LEU A 59 8.40 -11.53 2.29
C LEU A 59 8.11 -12.96 1.87
N TYR A 60 8.90 -13.52 0.97
CA TYR A 60 8.65 -14.85 0.41
C TYR A 60 9.44 -15.92 1.16
N PHE A 61 8.74 -16.87 1.76
CA PHE A 61 9.27 -18.00 2.49
C PHE A 61 8.83 -19.31 1.87
N LYS A 62 9.49 -20.41 2.20
CA LYS A 62 9.09 -21.73 1.76
C LYS A 62 7.89 -22.22 2.58
N GLU A 63 6.92 -22.84 1.93
CA GLU A 63 5.81 -23.50 2.59
C GLU A 63 6.27 -24.86 3.17
N ILE A 64 5.91 -25.14 4.43
CA ILE A 64 6.26 -26.41 5.09
C ILE A 64 5.67 -27.58 4.29
N ASN A 65 6.47 -28.63 4.10
CA ASN A 65 6.12 -29.82 3.31
C ASN A 65 5.84 -29.57 1.81
N SER A 66 6.28 -28.45 1.28
CA SER A 66 6.14 -28.10 -0.14
C SER A 66 7.44 -27.48 -0.65
N ASN A 67 7.65 -27.49 -1.96
CA ASN A 67 8.73 -26.72 -2.60
C ASN A 67 8.28 -25.35 -3.09
N ASN A 68 7.05 -24.94 -2.75
CA ASN A 68 6.50 -23.68 -3.17
C ASN A 68 6.94 -22.54 -2.24
N LEU A 69 7.10 -21.35 -2.81
CA LEU A 69 7.24 -20.13 -2.06
C LEU A 69 5.88 -19.48 -1.85
N LYS A 70 5.65 -18.98 -0.65
CA LYS A 70 4.47 -18.23 -0.26
C LYS A 70 4.88 -16.98 0.48
N TYR A 71 4.15 -15.89 0.28
CA TYR A 71 4.49 -14.65 0.96
C TYR A 71 3.77 -14.52 2.32
N GLU A 72 4.44 -13.86 3.21
CA GLU A 72 3.92 -13.31 4.45
C GLU A 72 3.90 -11.78 4.34
N SER A 73 2.82 -11.14 4.80
CA SER A 73 2.74 -9.68 4.90
C SER A 73 3.28 -9.23 6.25
N ARG A 74 4.28 -8.36 6.24
CA ARG A 74 4.90 -7.84 7.46
C ARG A 74 4.90 -6.32 7.47
N SER A 75 4.62 -5.75 8.64
CA SER A 75 4.68 -4.30 8.85
C SER A 75 6.10 -3.87 9.20
N ILE A 76 6.61 -2.85 8.50
CA ILE A 76 7.94 -2.26 8.71
C ILE A 76 7.82 -0.75 8.91
N ASP A 77 8.75 -0.13 9.64
CA ASP A 77 8.83 1.33 9.72
C ASP A 77 9.23 1.90 8.35
N SER A 78 8.43 2.86 7.88
CA SER A 78 8.68 3.51 6.59
C SER A 78 10.04 4.20 6.52
N LYS A 79 10.62 4.61 7.65
CA LYS A 79 11.97 5.20 7.71
C LYS A 79 13.05 4.19 7.32
N GLU A 80 12.91 2.93 7.71
CA GLU A 80 13.85 1.88 7.34
C GLU A 80 13.84 1.65 5.83
N LEU A 81 12.64 1.65 5.22
CA LEU A 81 12.49 1.55 3.77
C LEU A 81 13.04 2.76 3.03
N LEU A 82 12.88 3.98 3.56
CA LEU A 82 13.41 5.19 2.95
C LEU A 82 14.94 5.27 3.00
N SER A 83 15.56 4.68 4.02
CA SER A 83 17.02 4.68 4.20
C SER A 83 17.71 3.74 3.21
N ASN A 84 17.36 2.46 3.26
CA ASN A 84 17.84 1.43 2.33
C ASN A 84 16.81 0.30 2.23
N PRO A 85 15.86 0.41 1.29
CA PRO A 85 14.73 -0.52 1.22
C PRO A 85 15.15 -1.97 1.02
N TYR A 86 16.16 -2.20 0.20
CA TYR A 86 16.61 -3.57 -0.12
C TYR A 86 17.32 -4.22 1.04
N LEU A 87 18.14 -3.45 1.77
CA LEU A 87 18.79 -3.94 3.00
C LEU A 87 17.75 -4.27 4.06
N ALA A 88 16.76 -3.40 4.27
CA ALA A 88 15.69 -3.61 5.22
C ALA A 88 14.89 -4.88 4.91
N LEU A 89 14.48 -5.08 3.65
CA LEU A 89 13.75 -6.27 3.22
C LEU A 89 14.57 -7.56 3.41
N ILE A 90 15.84 -7.56 3.03
CA ILE A 90 16.69 -8.75 3.21
C ILE A 90 16.89 -9.06 4.68
N ASN A 91 17.11 -8.07 5.54
CA ASN A 91 17.22 -8.30 6.98
C ASN A 91 15.93 -8.90 7.57
N LEU A 92 14.76 -8.42 7.13
CA LEU A 92 13.48 -9.02 7.52
C LEU A 92 13.34 -10.46 7.01
N LEU A 93 13.76 -10.74 5.78
CA LEU A 93 13.74 -12.09 5.22
C LEU A 93 14.67 -13.04 6.00
N LEU A 94 15.87 -12.56 6.37
CA LEU A 94 16.84 -13.31 7.17
C LEU A 94 16.36 -13.59 8.59
N SER A 95 15.45 -12.78 9.13
CA SER A 95 14.86 -13.03 10.45
C SER A 95 13.93 -14.25 10.47
N GLY A 96 13.50 -14.73 9.30
CA GLY A 96 12.59 -15.86 9.15
C GLY A 96 11.10 -15.46 9.22
N PRO A 97 10.19 -16.43 8.97
CA PRO A 97 8.75 -16.18 8.96
C PRO A 97 8.22 -15.99 10.39
N SER A 98 7.13 -15.22 10.51
CA SER A 98 6.41 -14.98 11.76
C SER A 98 5.10 -15.76 11.85
N ILE A 99 4.63 -16.32 10.73
CA ILE A 99 3.39 -17.08 10.66
C ILE A 99 3.66 -18.58 10.56
N GLU A 100 2.76 -19.37 11.12
CA GLU A 100 2.82 -20.83 11.00
C GLU A 100 2.62 -21.29 9.54
N GLY A 101 3.17 -22.45 9.21
CA GLY A 101 3.07 -23.04 7.87
C GLY A 101 4.14 -22.57 6.90
N LEU A 102 4.98 -21.62 7.29
CA LEU A 102 6.16 -21.19 6.53
C LEU A 102 7.45 -21.55 7.25
N GLU A 103 8.50 -21.81 6.49
CA GLU A 103 9.82 -22.09 7.02
C GLU A 103 10.89 -21.20 6.39
N LYS A 104 11.91 -20.87 7.18
CA LYS A 104 13.09 -20.14 6.73
C LYS A 104 13.92 -21.06 5.86
N ILE A 105 14.19 -20.63 4.61
CA ILE A 105 15.00 -21.40 3.67
C ILE A 105 16.45 -20.87 3.59
N ILE A 106 16.64 -19.59 3.94
CA ILE A 106 17.97 -18.98 3.96
C ILE A 106 18.68 -19.44 5.23
N PRO A 107 19.92 -19.95 5.13
CA PRO A 107 20.64 -20.52 6.27
C PRO A 107 20.87 -19.52 7.39
N ASP A 108 20.88 -20.03 8.60
CA ASP A 108 21.30 -19.26 9.77
C ASP A 108 22.75 -18.84 9.64
N GLY A 109 23.07 -17.66 10.14
CA GLY A 109 24.42 -17.07 10.01
C GLY A 109 24.67 -16.37 8.67
N THR A 110 23.71 -16.41 7.72
CA THR A 110 23.77 -15.53 6.55
C THR A 110 23.60 -14.09 6.95
N THR A 111 24.53 -13.22 6.50
CA THR A 111 24.49 -11.77 6.73
C THR A 111 24.57 -11.03 5.41
N VAL A 112 24.06 -9.78 5.41
CA VAL A 112 24.16 -8.88 4.25
C VAL A 112 25.39 -7.99 4.42
N ASN A 113 26.34 -8.09 3.52
CA ASN A 113 27.50 -7.20 3.46
C ASN A 113 27.12 -5.86 2.82
N SER A 114 26.32 -5.90 1.75
CA SER A 114 25.78 -4.67 1.12
C SER A 114 24.53 -4.95 0.29
N ALA A 115 23.68 -3.92 0.17
CA ALA A 115 22.55 -3.89 -0.74
C ALA A 115 22.58 -2.56 -1.49
N LYS A 116 22.67 -2.58 -2.82
CA LYS A 116 22.80 -1.39 -3.68
C LYS A 116 21.87 -1.49 -4.87
N ILE A 117 21.35 -0.34 -5.30
CA ILE A 117 20.59 -0.22 -6.54
C ILE A 117 21.34 0.66 -7.53
N ASP A 118 21.35 0.25 -8.79
CA ASP A 118 21.86 1.01 -9.92
C ASP A 118 20.85 0.90 -11.07
N GLY A 119 20.11 2.00 -11.29
CA GLY A 119 18.98 2.02 -12.22
C GLY A 119 17.91 0.99 -11.84
N ASN A 120 17.74 -0.04 -12.65
CA ASN A 120 16.78 -1.13 -12.44
C ASN A 120 17.41 -2.43 -11.91
N LYS A 121 18.68 -2.37 -11.52
CA LYS A 121 19.44 -3.52 -11.04
C LYS A 121 19.77 -3.39 -9.56
N VAL A 122 19.28 -4.33 -8.77
CA VAL A 122 19.65 -4.48 -7.36
C VAL A 122 20.80 -5.46 -7.24
N THR A 123 21.81 -5.09 -6.49
CA THR A 123 22.98 -5.93 -6.20
C THR A 123 23.03 -6.18 -4.69
N ILE A 124 22.95 -7.44 -4.29
CA ILE A 124 23.04 -7.88 -2.89
C ILE A 124 24.31 -8.69 -2.72
N ASP A 125 25.11 -8.32 -1.74
CA ASP A 125 26.29 -9.05 -1.33
C ASP A 125 26.01 -9.75 0.00
N LEU A 126 26.01 -11.07 -0.02
CA LEU A 126 25.74 -11.93 1.13
C LEU A 126 27.02 -12.61 1.61
N SER A 127 27.05 -12.98 2.86
CA SER A 127 28.16 -13.77 3.42
C SER A 127 28.22 -15.17 2.77
N SER A 128 29.40 -15.78 2.82
CA SER A 128 29.65 -17.14 2.29
C SER A 128 28.73 -18.22 2.90
N SER A 129 28.17 -17.96 4.08
CA SER A 129 27.20 -18.87 4.71
C SER A 129 25.96 -19.11 3.87
N PHE A 130 25.58 -18.17 3.01
CA PHE A 130 24.45 -18.32 2.09
C PHE A 130 24.61 -19.50 1.14
N ILE A 131 25.82 -19.79 0.69
CA ILE A 131 26.10 -20.78 -0.36
C ILE A 131 26.58 -22.11 0.19
N SER A 132 27.36 -22.03 1.27
CA SER A 132 28.01 -23.24 1.82
C SER A 132 27.01 -24.23 2.42
N SER A 133 25.72 -23.88 2.47
CA SER A 133 24.71 -24.62 3.21
C SER A 133 24.01 -25.73 2.44
N THR A 134 24.05 -25.73 1.12
CA THR A 134 23.36 -26.77 0.34
C THR A 134 24.01 -27.04 -1.00
N SER A 135 24.09 -28.33 -1.34
CA SER A 135 24.40 -28.84 -2.67
C SER A 135 23.13 -29.21 -3.48
N ASP A 136 21.95 -29.08 -2.86
CA ASP A 136 20.67 -29.32 -3.54
C ASP A 136 20.26 -28.10 -4.37
N VAL A 137 20.19 -28.31 -5.68
CA VAL A 137 19.85 -27.26 -6.67
C VAL A 137 18.44 -26.69 -6.43
N ASN A 138 17.48 -27.51 -5.98
CA ASN A 138 16.12 -27.05 -5.74
C ASN A 138 16.07 -26.13 -4.51
N ILE A 139 16.79 -26.49 -3.46
CA ILE A 139 16.91 -25.65 -2.27
C ILE A 139 17.61 -24.35 -2.62
N ALA A 140 18.74 -24.42 -3.35
CA ALA A 140 19.47 -23.25 -3.79
C ALA A 140 18.60 -22.32 -4.66
N SER A 141 17.83 -22.88 -5.59
CA SER A 141 16.88 -22.11 -6.41
C SER A 141 15.83 -21.41 -5.56
N ASN A 142 15.20 -22.10 -4.62
CA ASN A 142 14.21 -21.52 -3.74
C ASN A 142 14.79 -20.43 -2.84
N MET A 143 16.03 -20.56 -2.38
CA MET A 143 16.73 -19.50 -1.63
C MET A 143 16.87 -18.23 -2.48
N VAL A 144 17.30 -18.39 -3.74
CA VAL A 144 17.44 -17.27 -4.69
C VAL A 144 16.06 -16.63 -4.98
N TYR A 145 15.05 -17.44 -5.33
CA TYR A 145 13.71 -16.93 -5.63
C TYR A 145 13.03 -16.28 -4.42
N SER A 146 13.28 -16.76 -3.22
CA SER A 146 12.82 -16.11 -1.98
C SER A 146 13.31 -14.65 -1.91
N ILE A 147 14.59 -14.42 -2.17
CA ILE A 147 15.19 -13.07 -2.21
C ILE A 147 14.62 -12.27 -3.38
N VAL A 148 14.65 -12.83 -4.59
CA VAL A 148 14.23 -12.13 -5.81
C VAL A 148 12.78 -11.68 -5.70
N ASN A 149 11.86 -12.58 -5.34
CA ASN A 149 10.45 -12.25 -5.22
C ASN A 149 10.20 -11.19 -4.14
N THR A 150 10.91 -11.27 -3.00
CA THR A 150 10.80 -10.27 -1.94
C THR A 150 11.24 -8.88 -2.40
N LEU A 151 12.31 -8.78 -3.18
CA LEU A 151 12.85 -7.50 -3.63
C LEU A 151 12.03 -6.89 -4.77
N THR A 152 11.50 -7.72 -5.68
CA THR A 152 10.74 -7.27 -6.84
C THR A 152 9.31 -6.87 -6.49
N GLU A 153 8.74 -7.41 -5.42
CA GLU A 153 7.42 -6.97 -4.90
C GLU A 153 7.41 -5.53 -4.39
N LEU A 154 8.57 -4.98 -4.02
CA LEU A 154 8.63 -3.61 -3.52
C LEU A 154 8.36 -2.58 -4.63
N THR A 155 8.81 -2.86 -5.85
CA THR A 155 8.69 -1.94 -6.99
C THR A 155 8.85 -2.65 -8.32
N GLU A 156 8.06 -2.26 -9.31
CA GLU A 156 8.17 -2.73 -10.70
C GLU A 156 9.44 -2.23 -11.42
N VAL A 157 10.19 -1.32 -10.80
CA VAL A 157 11.42 -0.77 -11.39
C VAL A 157 12.54 -1.80 -11.38
N VAL A 158 12.58 -2.71 -10.41
CA VAL A 158 13.62 -3.73 -10.30
C VAL A 158 13.37 -4.82 -11.34
N LYS A 159 14.28 -4.92 -12.33
CA LYS A 159 14.25 -5.95 -13.37
C LYS A 159 15.38 -6.99 -13.23
N TYR A 160 16.40 -6.66 -12.47
CA TYR A 160 17.56 -7.52 -12.29
C TYR A 160 17.98 -7.55 -10.83
N VAL A 161 18.17 -8.75 -10.30
CA VAL A 161 18.76 -8.96 -8.98
C VAL A 161 20.07 -9.72 -9.16
N ARG A 162 21.18 -9.17 -8.66
CA ARG A 162 22.47 -9.81 -8.64
C ARG A 162 22.84 -10.18 -7.22
N LEU A 163 23.13 -11.44 -7.00
CA LEU A 163 23.62 -11.95 -5.72
C LEU A 163 25.11 -12.23 -5.84
N PHE A 164 25.90 -11.64 -4.94
CA PHE A 164 27.31 -12.00 -4.76
C PHE A 164 27.45 -12.98 -3.60
N GLY A 165 28.58 -13.68 -3.60
CA GLY A 165 28.83 -14.74 -2.63
C GLY A 165 28.51 -16.11 -3.21
N ILE A 166 28.11 -16.21 -4.48
CA ILE A 166 27.88 -17.45 -5.22
C ILE A 166 29.11 -17.69 -6.13
N PRO A 167 29.90 -18.77 -5.93
CA PRO A 167 30.99 -19.10 -6.84
C PRO A 167 30.39 -19.35 -8.23
N ASP A 168 30.85 -18.58 -9.22
CA ASP A 168 30.68 -18.79 -10.68
C ASP A 168 29.26 -19.01 -11.24
N SER A 169 28.19 -18.66 -10.52
CA SER A 169 26.87 -18.70 -11.09
C SER A 169 26.39 -17.29 -11.47
N ASN A 170 26.43 -16.98 -12.77
CA ASN A 170 25.64 -15.91 -13.36
C ASN A 170 24.15 -16.28 -13.28
N PHE A 171 23.57 -16.29 -12.10
CA PHE A 171 22.14 -16.38 -11.94
C PHE A 171 21.55 -15.05 -12.40
N LYS A 172 21.19 -14.98 -13.68
CA LYS A 172 20.28 -13.96 -14.19
C LYS A 172 18.87 -14.51 -14.01
N VAL A 173 18.09 -13.90 -13.17
CA VAL A 173 16.64 -14.08 -13.19
C VAL A 173 16.14 -13.00 -14.14
N ASP A 174 15.78 -13.38 -15.36
CA ASP A 174 14.98 -12.57 -16.26
C ASP A 174 13.53 -12.66 -15.76
N LEU A 175 12.97 -11.53 -15.29
CA LEU A 175 11.61 -11.40 -14.78
C LEU A 175 10.66 -11.07 -15.92
#